data_a83f4662d177f733b295f9b5472f185b
#
_entry.id   a83f4662d177f733b295f9b5472f185b
#
_cell.length_a   1.000
_cell.length_b   1.000
_cell.length_c   1.000
_cell.angle_alpha   90.00
_cell.angle_beta   90.00
_cell.angle_gamma   90.00
#
_symmetry.space_group_name_H-M   'P 1'
#
loop_
_entity.id
_entity.type
_entity.pdbx_description
1 polymer ?
#
loop_
_entity_poly.entity_id
_entity_poly.type
_entity_poly.pdbx_seq_one_letter_code
_entity_poly.pdbx_strand_id
1 'polypeptide(L)'
;MPRRKADAAAVVFALLVVATVAAFAYAQRVKRDPQIVDRFGPKSKSFTPKGECHRRVKFKFRTTTTNDHGTVEIIRPGGEIVSVLAKKQFLKRYTFHEYHWDGTNEDGVVQPPGRYRVRVLLEDEGRELTLPGPIRLQRRGHC
;
A
#
# COMPACT_ATOMS: atom_id res chain seq x y z
N MET A 1 20.74 -54.23 -25.69
CA MET A 1 19.55 -53.50 -25.26
C MET A 1 19.90 -52.03 -25.00
N PRO A 2 19.92 -51.16 -26.00
CA PRO A 2 20.26 -49.72 -25.76
C PRO A 2 19.05 -48.82 -25.50
N ARG A 3 17.82 -49.32 -25.51
CA ARG A 3 16.60 -48.49 -25.40
C ARG A 3 16.35 -47.85 -24.04
N ARG A 4 16.75 -48.44 -22.93
CA ARG A 4 16.46 -47.95 -21.58
C ARG A 4 17.16 -46.61 -21.22
N LYS A 5 18.34 -46.34 -21.77
CA LYS A 5 19.06 -45.09 -21.48
C LYS A 5 18.47 -43.86 -22.22
N ALA A 6 18.00 -44.09 -23.44
CA ALA A 6 17.33 -43.04 -24.20
C ALA A 6 15.98 -42.64 -23.59
N ASP A 7 15.23 -43.64 -23.08
CA ASP A 7 13.95 -43.41 -22.43
C ASP A 7 14.11 -42.63 -21.12
N ALA A 8 15.12 -42.91 -20.31
CA ALA A 8 15.42 -42.18 -19.09
C ALA A 8 15.82 -40.71 -19.37
N ALA A 9 16.63 -40.48 -20.38
CA ALA A 9 17.03 -39.14 -20.78
C ALA A 9 15.83 -38.30 -21.28
N ALA A 10 14.94 -38.93 -22.05
CA ALA A 10 13.72 -38.29 -22.53
C ALA A 10 12.78 -37.93 -21.37
N VAL A 11 12.65 -38.81 -20.38
CA VAL A 11 11.83 -38.53 -19.18
C VAL A 11 12.41 -37.36 -18.36
N VAL A 12 13.72 -37.35 -18.13
CA VAL A 12 14.41 -36.27 -17.42
C VAL A 12 14.24 -34.94 -18.16
N PHE A 13 14.40 -34.95 -19.48
CA PHE A 13 14.20 -33.77 -20.31
C PHE A 13 12.75 -33.25 -20.23
N ALA A 14 11.77 -34.12 -20.33
CA ALA A 14 10.36 -33.76 -20.21
C ALA A 14 10.04 -33.15 -18.83
N LEU A 15 10.57 -33.72 -17.75
CA LEU A 15 10.41 -33.17 -16.39
C LEU A 15 11.03 -31.78 -16.24
N LEU A 16 12.22 -31.57 -16.83
CA LEU A 16 12.86 -30.23 -16.80
C LEU A 16 12.05 -29.20 -17.57
N VAL A 17 11.51 -29.56 -18.74
CA VAL A 17 10.64 -28.67 -19.51
C VAL A 17 9.38 -28.29 -18.71
N VAL A 18 8.70 -29.28 -18.11
CA VAL A 18 7.51 -29.07 -17.29
C VAL A 18 7.85 -28.16 -16.09
N ALA A 19 8.95 -28.44 -15.39
CA ALA A 19 9.39 -27.61 -14.26
C ALA A 19 9.68 -26.18 -14.68
N THR A 20 10.34 -25.97 -15.82
CA THR A 20 10.63 -24.63 -16.36
C THR A 20 9.36 -23.88 -16.73
N VAL A 21 8.41 -24.53 -17.40
CA VAL A 21 7.12 -23.92 -17.76
C VAL A 21 6.32 -23.57 -16.51
N ALA A 22 6.28 -24.46 -15.52
CA ALA A 22 5.60 -24.20 -14.24
C ALA A 22 6.23 -23.03 -13.48
N ALA A 23 7.56 -22.97 -13.40
CA ALA A 23 8.28 -21.88 -12.78
C ALA A 23 8.03 -20.55 -13.51
N PHE A 24 8.00 -20.55 -14.83
CA PHE A 24 7.72 -19.38 -15.63
C PHE A 24 6.27 -18.90 -15.45
N ALA A 25 5.30 -19.81 -15.46
CA ALA A 25 3.90 -19.49 -15.21
C ALA A 25 3.70 -18.92 -13.80
N TYR A 26 4.37 -19.47 -12.80
CA TYR A 26 4.35 -18.93 -11.44
C TYR A 26 4.95 -17.52 -11.37
N ALA A 27 6.12 -17.30 -11.98
CA ALA A 27 6.77 -15.99 -12.06
C ALA A 27 5.92 -14.94 -12.77
N GLN A 28 5.21 -15.33 -13.83
CA GLN A 28 4.26 -14.46 -14.53
C GLN A 28 3.06 -14.09 -13.64
N ARG A 29 2.59 -15.01 -12.81
CA ARG A 29 1.48 -14.77 -11.89
C ARG A 29 1.86 -13.75 -10.81
N VAL A 30 3.08 -13.85 -10.26
CA VAL A 30 3.61 -12.92 -9.26
C VAL A 30 3.83 -11.51 -9.86
N LYS A 31 4.25 -11.43 -11.11
CA LYS A 31 4.44 -10.14 -11.80
C LYS A 31 3.13 -9.42 -12.19
N ARG A 32 2.00 -10.10 -12.15
CA ARG A 32 0.70 -9.56 -12.55
C ARG A 32 -0.05 -8.82 -11.46
N ASP A 33 0.52 -8.68 -10.25
CA ASP A 33 -0.04 -7.79 -9.25
C ASP A 33 0.16 -6.33 -9.70
N PRO A 34 -0.86 -5.69 -10.28
CA PRO A 34 -0.72 -4.32 -10.76
C PRO A 34 -0.45 -3.40 -9.58
N GLN A 35 0.42 -2.41 -9.78
CA GLN A 35 0.57 -1.33 -8.82
C GLN A 35 -0.77 -0.61 -8.68
N ILE A 36 -1.45 -0.79 -7.56
CA ILE A 36 -2.77 -0.23 -7.31
C ILE A 36 -2.70 1.28 -7.10
N VAL A 37 -1.57 1.76 -6.56
CA VAL A 37 -1.30 3.19 -6.34
C VAL A 37 -0.04 3.58 -7.10
N ASP A 38 -0.17 4.45 -8.10
CA ASP A 38 0.96 4.89 -8.92
C ASP A 38 1.65 6.15 -8.38
N ARG A 39 0.93 6.97 -7.62
CA ARG A 39 1.47 8.19 -7.03
C ARG A 39 0.94 8.43 -5.63
N PHE A 40 1.88 8.55 -4.70
CA PHE A 40 1.66 9.02 -3.35
C PHE A 40 2.65 10.13 -3.03
N GLY A 41 2.17 11.21 -2.46
CA GLY A 41 3.05 12.29 -2.01
C GLY A 41 2.39 13.11 -0.92
N PRO A 42 2.92 13.09 0.32
CA PRO A 42 2.62 14.14 1.26
C PRO A 42 3.35 15.42 0.82
N LYS A 43 2.65 16.55 0.78
CA LYS A 43 3.27 17.86 0.55
C LYS A 43 4.29 18.22 1.63
N SER A 44 4.07 17.72 2.86
CA SER A 44 4.99 17.84 3.97
C SER A 44 5.18 16.48 4.61
N LYS A 45 6.43 16.06 4.82
CA LYS A 45 6.75 14.80 5.50
C LYS A 45 6.63 14.90 7.02
N SER A 46 6.60 16.13 7.56
CA SER A 46 6.48 16.40 8.99
C SER A 46 5.51 17.54 9.27
N PHE A 47 4.81 17.48 10.39
CA PHE A 47 3.90 18.50 10.83
C PHE A 47 3.77 18.51 12.36
N THR A 48 3.26 19.63 12.90
CA THR A 48 3.09 19.82 14.34
C THR A 48 1.63 20.15 14.61
N PRO A 49 0.87 19.27 15.25
CA PRO A 49 -0.49 19.54 15.68
C PRO A 49 -0.52 20.79 16.58
N LYS A 50 -1.49 21.67 16.39
CA LYS A 50 -1.62 22.91 17.17
C LYS A 50 -0.41 23.88 17.08
N GLY A 51 0.53 23.66 16.15
CA GLY A 51 1.62 24.58 15.88
C GLY A 51 1.17 25.79 15.05
N GLU A 52 2.03 26.79 14.95
CA GLU A 52 1.77 27.97 14.11
C GLU A 52 1.85 27.64 12.62
N CYS A 53 2.70 26.67 12.26
CA CYS A 53 2.93 26.22 10.88
C CYS A 53 2.62 24.73 10.75
N HIS A 54 2.10 24.36 9.58
CA HIS A 54 1.85 22.97 9.23
C HIS A 54 1.04 22.19 10.28
N ARG A 55 -0.14 22.71 10.62
CA ARG A 55 -1.04 22.08 11.62
C ARG A 55 -1.62 20.75 11.19
N ARG A 56 -1.55 20.44 9.92
CA ARG A 56 -2.06 19.20 9.31
C ARG A 56 -1.16 18.75 8.19
N VAL A 57 -1.10 17.46 7.97
CA VAL A 57 -0.48 16.90 6.78
C VAL A 57 -1.54 16.66 5.71
N LYS A 58 -1.21 17.04 4.50
CA LYS A 58 -2.02 16.81 3.31
C LYS A 58 -1.33 15.76 2.46
N PHE A 59 -2.06 14.74 2.07
CA PHE A 59 -1.56 13.74 1.14
C PHE A 59 -2.61 13.39 0.09
N LYS A 60 -2.13 12.90 -1.02
CA LYS A 60 -2.99 12.45 -2.11
C LYS A 60 -2.45 11.15 -2.70
N PHE A 61 -3.34 10.32 -3.16
CA PHE A 61 -3.01 9.12 -3.91
C PHE A 61 -4.00 8.92 -5.07
N ARG A 62 -3.61 8.08 -6.00
CA ARG A 62 -4.41 7.75 -7.17
C ARG A 62 -4.44 6.24 -7.34
N THR A 63 -5.62 5.67 -7.48
CA THR A 63 -5.81 4.26 -7.79
C THR A 63 -5.74 4.02 -9.30
N THR A 64 -5.16 2.88 -9.69
CA THR A 64 -4.89 2.57 -11.11
C THR A 64 -5.71 1.39 -11.63
N THR A 65 -6.25 0.56 -10.76
CA THR A 65 -6.88 -0.70 -11.14
C THR A 65 -8.34 -0.54 -11.52
N THR A 66 -9.21 -0.41 -10.55
CA THR A 66 -10.66 -0.32 -10.75
C THR A 66 -11.24 0.81 -9.93
N ASN A 67 -12.51 1.15 -10.18
CA ASN A 67 -13.29 1.90 -9.23
C ASN A 67 -13.57 0.99 -8.04
N ASP A 68 -13.40 1.49 -6.83
CA ASP A 68 -13.53 0.70 -5.60
C ASP A 68 -14.11 1.57 -4.48
N HIS A 69 -14.58 0.93 -3.41
CA HIS A 69 -14.90 1.58 -2.16
C HIS A 69 -13.73 1.39 -1.19
N GLY A 70 -13.14 2.49 -0.77
CA GLY A 70 -11.94 2.44 0.07
C GLY A 70 -12.14 3.07 1.43
N THR A 71 -11.51 2.45 2.43
CA THR A 71 -11.34 2.99 3.77
C THR A 71 -9.90 3.49 3.90
N VAL A 72 -9.71 4.74 4.31
CA VAL A 72 -8.40 5.38 4.46
C VAL A 72 -8.12 5.62 5.93
N GLU A 73 -7.02 5.05 6.42
CA GLU A 73 -6.67 5.03 7.83
C GLU A 73 -5.26 5.55 8.06
N ILE A 74 -5.05 6.16 9.21
CA ILE A 74 -3.73 6.44 9.76
C ILE A 74 -3.39 5.35 10.77
N ILE A 75 -2.23 4.75 10.59
CA ILE A 75 -1.75 3.66 11.44
C ILE A 75 -0.37 3.97 12.02
N ARG A 76 -0.07 3.37 13.18
CA ARG A 76 1.28 3.29 13.72
C ARG A 76 2.10 2.24 12.98
N PRO A 77 3.44 2.24 13.10
CA PRO A 77 4.28 1.22 12.47
C PRO A 77 3.91 -0.23 12.82
N GLY A 78 3.30 -0.47 13.98
CA GLY A 78 2.80 -1.78 14.41
C GLY A 78 1.45 -2.19 13.82
N GLY A 79 0.84 -1.34 12.98
CA GLY A 79 -0.47 -1.62 12.36
C GLY A 79 -1.68 -1.16 13.17
N GLU A 80 -1.48 -0.59 14.36
CA GLU A 80 -2.55 -0.04 15.20
C GLU A 80 -3.21 1.16 14.49
N ILE A 81 -4.54 1.13 14.39
CA ILE A 81 -5.33 2.21 13.80
C ILE A 81 -5.38 3.38 14.77
N VAL A 82 -5.02 4.56 14.26
CA VAL A 82 -5.03 5.81 15.01
C VAL A 82 -6.25 6.65 14.65
N SER A 83 -6.54 6.75 13.37
CA SER A 83 -7.64 7.58 12.87
C SER A 83 -8.15 7.02 11.54
N VAL A 84 -9.46 7.07 11.33
CA VAL A 84 -10.11 6.73 10.06
C VAL A 84 -10.52 8.02 9.37
N LEU A 85 -9.84 8.35 8.27
CA LEU A 85 -10.07 9.61 7.53
C LEU A 85 -11.23 9.50 6.56
N ALA A 86 -11.48 8.33 6.03
CA ALA A 86 -12.61 8.04 5.16
C ALA A 86 -13.00 6.57 5.31
N LYS A 87 -14.30 6.30 5.34
CA LYS A 87 -14.84 4.95 5.46
C LYS A 87 -15.75 4.66 4.26
N LYS A 88 -15.45 3.58 3.55
CA LYS A 88 -16.22 3.12 2.39
C LYS A 88 -16.47 4.21 1.34
N GLN A 89 -15.51 5.09 1.16
CA GLN A 89 -15.60 6.16 0.16
C GLN A 89 -15.35 5.62 -1.23
N PHE A 90 -16.15 6.05 -2.20
CA PHE A 90 -15.95 5.70 -3.60
C PHE A 90 -14.63 6.31 -4.12
N LEU A 91 -13.73 5.45 -4.56
CA LEU A 91 -12.43 5.79 -5.13
C LEU A 91 -12.47 5.57 -6.64
N LYS A 92 -12.63 6.68 -7.37
CA LYS A 92 -12.64 6.64 -8.82
C LYS A 92 -11.24 6.36 -9.37
N ARG A 93 -11.15 5.41 -10.29
CA ARG A 93 -9.92 5.07 -11.02
C ARG A 93 -9.29 6.29 -11.69
N TYR A 94 -7.96 6.36 -11.67
CA TYR A 94 -7.16 7.43 -12.24
C TYR A 94 -7.46 8.86 -11.74
N THR A 95 -8.18 8.98 -10.63
CA THR A 95 -8.47 10.25 -9.99
C THR A 95 -7.65 10.40 -8.72
N PHE A 96 -7.13 11.59 -8.47
CA PHE A 96 -6.45 11.88 -7.21
C PHE A 96 -7.47 12.07 -6.10
N HIS A 97 -7.33 11.29 -5.04
CA HIS A 97 -8.07 11.43 -3.80
C HIS A 97 -7.16 12.09 -2.77
N GLU A 98 -7.63 13.17 -2.17
CA GLU A 98 -6.88 14.01 -1.27
C GLU A 98 -7.46 13.95 0.13
N TYR A 99 -6.59 13.79 1.13
CA TYR A 99 -6.93 13.68 2.53
C TYR A 99 -6.03 14.55 3.38
N HIS A 100 -6.54 14.90 4.57
CA HIS A 100 -5.83 15.66 5.57
C HIS A 100 -5.86 14.93 6.90
N TRP A 101 -4.76 14.99 7.63
CA TRP A 101 -4.71 14.53 9.01
C TRP A 101 -4.09 15.61 9.88
N ASP A 102 -4.73 15.92 10.99
CA ASP A 102 -4.34 16.95 11.95
C ASP A 102 -3.56 16.42 13.16
N GLY A 103 -3.25 15.12 13.17
CA GLY A 103 -2.50 14.48 14.25
C GLY A 103 -3.36 14.00 15.41
N THR A 104 -4.67 13.98 15.28
CA THR A 104 -5.59 13.50 16.32
C THR A 104 -6.11 12.09 15.98
N ASN A 105 -6.60 11.39 17.01
CA ASN A 105 -7.41 10.19 16.83
C ASN A 105 -8.89 10.56 16.63
N GLU A 106 -9.76 9.56 16.55
CA GLU A 106 -11.21 9.76 16.38
C GLU A 106 -11.86 10.54 17.53
N ASP A 107 -11.29 10.49 18.74
CA ASP A 107 -11.76 11.24 19.91
C ASP A 107 -11.23 12.69 19.94
N GLY A 108 -10.49 13.12 18.93
CA GLY A 108 -9.86 14.45 18.88
C GLY A 108 -8.61 14.61 19.76
N VAL A 109 -8.08 13.51 20.30
CA VAL A 109 -6.88 13.51 21.13
C VAL A 109 -5.63 13.52 20.27
N VAL A 110 -4.76 14.50 20.51
CA VAL A 110 -3.48 14.63 19.81
C VAL A 110 -2.59 13.43 20.10
N GLN A 111 -2.10 12.82 19.04
CA GLN A 111 -1.27 11.64 19.13
C GLN A 111 0.19 11.97 19.50
N PRO A 112 0.92 11.02 20.10
CA PRO A 112 2.33 11.20 20.44
C PRO A 112 3.18 11.52 19.20
N PRO A 113 4.28 12.30 19.35
CA PRO A 113 5.24 12.48 18.27
C PRO A 113 5.80 11.13 17.82
N GLY A 114 5.95 10.98 16.51
CA GLY A 114 6.41 9.70 15.95
C GLY A 114 6.17 9.58 14.45
N ARG A 115 6.33 8.35 13.97
CA ARG A 115 6.09 8.00 12.57
C ARG A 115 4.73 7.33 12.46
N TYR A 116 3.99 7.75 11.46
CA TYR A 116 2.69 7.20 11.11
C TYR A 116 2.67 6.84 9.63
N ARG A 117 1.78 5.98 9.23
CA ARG A 117 1.60 5.57 7.82
C ARG A 117 0.15 5.67 7.43
N VAL A 118 -0.09 5.78 6.14
CA VAL A 118 -1.43 5.73 5.57
C VAL A 118 -1.68 4.30 5.08
N ARG A 119 -2.79 3.73 5.51
CA ARG A 119 -3.30 2.44 5.02
C ARG A 119 -4.58 2.68 4.25
N VAL A 120 -4.71 2.03 3.12
CA VAL A 120 -5.91 2.05 2.29
C VAL A 120 -6.43 0.62 2.15
N LEU A 121 -7.66 0.41 2.54
CA LEU A 121 -8.37 -0.85 2.37
C LEU A 121 -9.29 -0.70 1.16
N LEU A 122 -9.11 -1.52 0.14
CA LEU A 122 -9.96 -1.59 -1.05
C LEU A 122 -10.95 -2.74 -0.84
N GLU A 123 -12.21 -2.40 -0.60
CA GLU A 123 -13.22 -3.37 -0.16
C GLU A 123 -13.66 -4.29 -1.27
N ASP A 124 -13.88 -3.76 -2.48
CA ASP A 124 -14.36 -4.56 -3.61
C ASP A 124 -13.28 -5.51 -4.14
N GLU A 125 -12.01 -5.10 -4.08
CA GLU A 125 -10.86 -5.96 -4.44
C GLU A 125 -10.38 -6.83 -3.26
N GLY A 126 -10.81 -6.57 -2.03
CA GLY A 126 -10.35 -7.26 -0.83
C GLY A 126 -8.86 -7.07 -0.57
N ARG A 127 -8.30 -5.91 -0.88
CA ARG A 127 -6.85 -5.63 -0.78
C ARG A 127 -6.55 -4.53 0.23
N GLU A 128 -5.46 -4.72 0.93
CA GLU A 128 -4.90 -3.77 1.87
C GLU A 128 -3.57 -3.23 1.34
N LEU A 129 -3.39 -1.92 1.41
CA LEU A 129 -2.20 -1.23 0.94
C LEU A 129 -1.70 -0.27 2.00
N THR A 130 -0.42 -0.35 2.34
CA THR A 130 0.24 0.70 3.10
C THR A 130 1.01 1.59 2.14
N LEU A 131 0.66 2.88 2.11
CA LEU A 131 1.30 3.83 1.21
C LEU A 131 2.77 4.06 1.60
N PRO A 132 3.67 4.24 0.61
CA PRO A 132 5.09 4.42 0.87
C PRO A 132 5.37 5.76 1.53
N GLY A 133 6.29 5.77 2.49
CA GLY A 133 6.74 6.96 3.19
C GLY A 133 5.98 7.25 4.48
N PRO A 134 6.72 7.53 5.56
CA PRO A 134 6.13 7.88 6.84
C PRO A 134 5.68 9.34 6.88
N ILE A 135 4.59 9.60 7.59
CA ILE A 135 4.22 10.89 8.09
C ILE A 135 4.87 11.06 9.46
N ARG A 136 5.59 12.15 9.68
CA ARG A 136 6.22 12.46 10.97
C ARG A 136 5.40 13.52 11.71
N LEU A 137 4.87 13.14 12.85
CA LEU A 137 4.26 14.04 13.79
C LEU A 137 5.34 14.54 14.78
N GLN A 138 5.47 15.84 14.95
CA GLN A 138 6.45 16.49 15.80
C GLN A 138 5.76 17.26 16.93
N ARG A 139 6.43 17.36 18.06
CA ARG A 139 5.89 18.11 19.22
C ARG A 139 6.08 19.62 19.06
N ARG A 140 7.16 20.05 18.43
CA ARG A 140 7.47 21.44 18.10
C ARG A 140 7.95 21.52 16.66
N GLY A 141 7.39 22.42 15.87
CA GLY A 141 7.83 22.72 14.52
C GLY A 141 8.51 24.09 14.52
N HIS A 142 9.68 24.18 13.89
CA HIS A 142 10.20 25.46 13.43
C HIS A 142 9.59 25.75 12.05
N CYS A 143 9.12 26.94 11.87
CA CYS A 143 8.65 27.43 10.57
C CYS A 143 9.79 27.76 9.63
#